data_47d47c69e0406bdce375248c6da7f159
#
_entry.id   47d47c69e0406bdce375248c6da7f159
#
_cell.length_a   1.000
_cell.length_b   1.000
_cell.length_c   1.000
_cell.angle_alpha   90.00
_cell.angle_beta   90.00
_cell.angle_gamma   90.00
#
_symmetry.space_group_name_H-M   'P 1'
#
loop_
_entity.id
_entity.type
_entity.pdbx_description
1 polymer ?
#
loop_
_entity_poly.entity_id
_entity_poly.type
_entity_poly.pdbx_seq_one_letter_code
_entity_poly.pdbx_strand_id
1 'polypeptide(L)'
;LGISLAAVTISTWLYVQGVHIWADATYQSSITTFTRYLPLFRPIHAKRDLARLGLIDSDHLREKNLSQEIKNTELLYPKNALQCQSDAQSNNVLIILVDALRPEMVNDSMMPNASKLFSESINFENHFSGGTSSRMGMFSLFYGLPSTYWRVFHDNLKPSLLITMFDESNYDVQAISSSGLGSPAVLDRTAFAGIAKINLKPLGDSETTSLKLVTDRWLKEINQSKESKFFTLLHYDPPINEVNPTESSEINNRFLRNNDVSHNLEVSRYT
;
A
#
# COMPACT_ATOMS: atom_id res chain seq x y z
N LEU A 1 22.50 45.92 -14.68
CA LEU A 1 21.56 45.00 -15.35
C LEU A 1 21.63 43.57 -14.73
N GLY A 2 22.81 42.97 -14.50
CA GLY A 2 22.95 41.63 -13.96
C GLY A 2 22.40 41.45 -12.53
N ILE A 3 22.64 42.42 -11.65
CA ILE A 3 22.17 42.38 -10.25
C ILE A 3 20.65 42.52 -10.20
N SER A 4 20.03 43.33 -11.03
CA SER A 4 18.59 43.50 -11.09
C SER A 4 17.89 42.23 -11.61
N LEU A 5 18.46 41.54 -12.59
CA LEU A 5 17.94 40.28 -13.13
C LEU A 5 18.05 39.17 -12.09
N ALA A 6 19.19 39.07 -11.40
CA ALA A 6 19.37 38.09 -10.32
C ALA A 6 18.37 38.30 -9.16
N ALA A 7 18.15 39.55 -8.77
CA ALA A 7 17.18 39.87 -7.72
C ALA A 7 15.75 39.47 -8.12
N VAL A 8 15.34 39.74 -9.38
CA VAL A 8 14.02 39.33 -9.88
C VAL A 8 13.87 37.82 -9.91
N THR A 9 14.88 37.09 -10.40
CA THR A 9 14.81 35.60 -10.45
C THR A 9 14.73 34.98 -9.06
N ILE A 10 15.51 35.45 -8.09
CA ILE A 10 15.47 34.98 -6.71
C ILE A 10 14.12 35.30 -6.07
N SER A 11 13.60 36.51 -6.25
CA SER A 11 12.30 36.88 -5.69
C SER A 11 11.15 36.05 -6.27
N THR A 12 11.17 35.79 -7.57
CA THR A 12 10.18 34.91 -8.23
C THR A 12 10.28 33.50 -7.71
N TRP A 13 11.49 32.97 -7.55
CA TRP A 13 11.69 31.62 -7.00
C TRP A 13 11.17 31.50 -5.56
N LEU A 14 11.48 32.47 -4.71
CA LEU A 14 10.98 32.50 -3.32
C LEU A 14 9.45 32.58 -3.26
N TYR A 15 8.85 33.41 -4.15
CA TYR A 15 7.39 33.50 -4.23
C TYR A 15 6.74 32.17 -4.61
N VAL A 16 7.26 31.51 -5.64
CA VAL A 16 6.72 30.21 -6.10
C VAL A 16 6.88 29.13 -5.02
N GLN A 17 8.01 29.10 -4.30
CA GLN A 17 8.20 28.20 -3.18
C GLN A 17 7.21 28.49 -2.03
N GLY A 18 7.00 29.75 -1.71
CA GLY A 18 6.03 30.17 -0.69
C GLY A 18 4.60 29.74 -1.03
N VAL A 19 4.18 29.93 -2.27
CA VAL A 19 2.87 29.47 -2.76
C VAL A 19 2.75 27.95 -2.67
N HIS A 20 3.81 27.21 -3.05
CA HIS A 20 3.80 25.75 -2.97
C HIS A 20 3.72 25.26 -1.52
N ILE A 21 4.54 25.82 -0.61
CA ILE A 21 4.52 25.48 0.83
C ILE A 21 3.13 25.73 1.41
N TRP A 22 2.53 26.88 1.10
CA TRP A 22 1.18 27.19 1.55
C TRP A 22 0.14 26.21 0.99
N ALA A 23 0.19 25.91 -0.31
CA ALA A 23 -0.74 24.98 -0.95
C ALA A 23 -0.59 23.54 -0.42
N ASP A 24 0.64 23.09 -0.18
CA ASP A 24 0.90 21.78 0.44
C ASP A 24 0.38 21.73 1.89
N ALA A 25 0.62 22.77 2.66
CA ALA A 25 0.17 22.90 4.04
C ALA A 25 -1.36 22.95 4.16
N THR A 26 -2.05 23.57 3.20
CA THR A 26 -3.51 23.72 3.17
C THR A 26 -4.23 22.69 2.30
N TYR A 27 -3.51 21.67 1.79
CA TYR A 27 -4.05 20.59 0.95
C TYR A 27 -4.71 21.07 -0.36
N GLN A 28 -4.17 22.13 -0.97
CA GLN A 28 -4.64 22.62 -2.27
C GLN A 28 -4.07 21.77 -3.41
N SER A 29 -4.76 20.67 -3.71
CA SER A 29 -4.31 19.65 -4.69
C SER A 29 -4.13 20.23 -6.11
N SER A 30 -4.96 21.18 -6.51
CA SER A 30 -4.87 21.84 -7.82
C SER A 30 -3.52 22.52 -8.06
N ILE A 31 -2.93 23.14 -7.03
CA ILE A 31 -1.63 23.81 -7.12
C ILE A 31 -0.48 22.79 -7.00
N THR A 32 -0.54 21.91 -6.00
CA THR A 32 0.55 20.95 -5.75
C THR A 32 0.70 19.91 -6.87
N THR A 33 -0.38 19.55 -7.53
CA THR A 33 -0.32 18.69 -8.71
C THR A 33 0.34 19.37 -9.89
N PHE A 34 0.02 20.65 -10.14
CA PHE A 34 0.59 21.40 -11.24
C PHE A 34 2.10 21.65 -11.10
N THR A 35 2.58 21.90 -9.89
CA THR A 35 4.02 22.16 -9.65
C THR A 35 4.93 20.99 -10.00
N ARG A 36 4.43 19.76 -10.04
CA ARG A 36 5.19 18.56 -10.47
C ARG A 36 5.59 18.59 -11.94
N TYR A 37 4.89 19.35 -12.76
CA TYR A 37 5.15 19.47 -14.20
C TYR A 37 6.07 20.65 -14.57
N LEU A 38 6.45 21.48 -13.58
CA LEU A 38 7.35 22.60 -13.83
C LEU A 38 8.79 22.10 -13.97
N PRO A 39 9.45 22.35 -15.11
CA PRO A 39 10.83 21.91 -15.33
C PRO A 39 11.76 22.58 -14.32
N LEU A 40 12.71 21.81 -13.79
CA LEU A 40 13.71 22.25 -12.80
C LEU A 40 13.15 22.75 -11.46
N PHE A 41 11.84 22.69 -11.25
CA PHE A 41 11.23 23.08 -9.97
C PHE A 41 11.29 21.91 -8.98
N ARG A 42 11.98 22.12 -7.85
CA ARG A 42 11.99 21.19 -6.71
C ARG A 42 11.21 21.83 -5.57
N PRO A 43 9.99 21.37 -5.28
CA PRO A 43 9.16 21.93 -4.21
C PRO A 43 9.77 21.66 -2.83
N ILE A 44 9.72 22.66 -1.96
CA ILE A 44 10.05 22.53 -0.55
C ILE A 44 8.78 22.14 0.20
N HIS A 45 8.86 21.07 1.00
CA HIS A 45 7.77 20.59 1.83
C HIS A 45 8.05 20.98 3.30
N ALA A 46 7.25 21.87 3.86
CA ALA A 46 7.40 22.34 5.25
C ALA A 46 6.18 22.00 6.12
N LYS A 47 5.26 21.18 5.65
CA LYS A 47 3.99 20.85 6.32
C LYS A 47 4.19 20.30 7.74
N ARG A 48 5.15 19.38 7.94
CA ARG A 48 5.43 18.81 9.26
C ARG A 48 5.97 19.85 10.23
N ASP A 49 6.82 20.75 9.73
CA ASP A 49 7.44 21.80 10.55
C ASP A 49 6.42 22.88 10.91
N LEU A 50 5.55 23.26 9.98
CA LEU A 50 4.44 24.16 10.24
C LEU A 50 3.43 23.59 11.24
N ALA A 51 3.15 22.30 11.18
CA ALA A 51 2.29 21.61 12.15
C ALA A 51 2.95 21.56 13.54
N ARG A 52 4.26 21.27 13.61
CA ARG A 52 5.03 21.29 14.90
C ARG A 52 5.08 22.67 15.54
N LEU A 53 5.12 23.71 14.73
CA LEU A 53 5.09 25.11 15.18
C LEU A 53 3.69 25.61 15.57
N GLY A 54 2.66 24.76 15.40
CA GLY A 54 1.27 25.12 15.68
C GLY A 54 0.68 26.15 14.72
N LEU A 55 1.35 26.38 13.57
CA LEU A 55 0.90 27.34 12.56
C LEU A 55 -0.21 26.79 11.67
N ILE A 56 -0.35 25.48 11.59
CA ILE A 56 -1.43 24.80 10.87
C ILE A 56 -1.96 23.63 11.69
N ASP A 57 -3.29 23.47 11.69
CA ASP A 57 -3.94 22.24 12.13
C ASP A 57 -4.10 21.34 10.90
N SER A 58 -3.14 20.43 10.73
CA SER A 58 -3.09 19.55 9.56
C SER A 58 -4.26 18.59 9.48
N ASP A 59 -4.81 18.17 10.62
CA ASP A 59 -5.88 17.18 10.67
C ASP A 59 -7.23 17.84 10.38
N HIS A 60 -7.49 18.99 10.96
CA HIS A 60 -8.69 19.76 10.69
C HIS A 60 -8.78 20.29 9.25
N LEU A 61 -7.66 20.78 8.70
CA LEU A 61 -7.61 21.24 7.30
C LEU A 61 -7.75 20.09 6.30
N ARG A 62 -7.19 18.93 6.63
CA ARG A 62 -7.35 17.71 5.84
C ARG A 62 -8.81 17.27 5.81
N GLU A 63 -9.46 17.23 6.96
CA GLU A 63 -10.85 16.82 7.11
C GLU A 63 -11.82 17.78 6.41
N LYS A 64 -11.58 19.09 6.53
CA LYS A 64 -12.38 20.13 5.87
C LYS A 64 -12.30 20.08 4.35
N ASN A 65 -11.11 19.93 3.78
CA ASN A 65 -10.94 19.84 2.33
C ASN A 65 -11.50 18.53 1.77
N LEU A 66 -11.34 17.43 2.50
CA LEU A 66 -11.97 16.15 2.20
C LEU A 66 -13.50 16.28 2.14
N SER A 67 -14.08 16.91 3.14
CA SER A 67 -15.54 17.09 3.22
C SER A 67 -16.11 17.96 2.09
N GLN A 68 -15.33 18.88 1.56
CA GLN A 68 -15.75 19.72 0.43
C GLN A 68 -15.63 19.00 -0.92
N GLU A 69 -14.57 18.21 -1.12
CA GLU A 69 -14.39 17.40 -2.34
C GLU A 69 -15.41 16.25 -2.43
N ILE A 70 -15.73 15.61 -1.31
CA ILE A 70 -16.69 14.48 -1.24
C ILE A 70 -18.13 14.93 -1.50
N LYS A 71 -18.54 16.09 -1.01
CA LYS A 71 -19.90 16.62 -1.21
C LYS A 71 -20.29 16.80 -2.67
N ASN A 72 -19.32 16.85 -3.57
CA ASN A 72 -19.54 17.09 -5.00
C ASN A 72 -19.36 15.84 -5.87
N THR A 73 -19.07 14.67 -5.31
CA THR A 73 -18.81 13.47 -6.10
C THR A 73 -19.58 12.29 -5.51
N GLU A 74 -20.71 11.97 -6.13
CA GLU A 74 -21.42 10.73 -5.84
C GLU A 74 -20.62 9.55 -6.39
N LEU A 75 -20.13 8.67 -5.50
CA LEU A 75 -19.42 7.47 -5.89
C LEU A 75 -20.39 6.39 -6.36
N LEU A 76 -20.58 6.29 -7.68
CA LEU A 76 -21.37 5.23 -8.30
C LEU A 76 -20.49 3.97 -8.46
N TYR A 77 -20.47 3.13 -7.43
CA TYR A 77 -19.73 1.86 -7.44
C TYR A 77 -20.50 0.78 -6.66
N PRO A 78 -20.80 -0.36 -7.30
CA PRO A 78 -20.61 -0.62 -8.73
C PRO A 78 -21.56 0.22 -9.59
N LYS A 79 -21.14 0.55 -10.83
CA LYS A 79 -21.98 1.33 -11.76
C LYS A 79 -23.25 0.56 -12.15
N ASN A 80 -23.13 -0.76 -12.30
CA ASN A 80 -24.25 -1.65 -12.60
C ASN A 80 -24.29 -2.77 -11.56
N ALA A 81 -25.47 -3.29 -11.29
CA ALA A 81 -25.61 -4.48 -10.46
C ALA A 81 -24.86 -5.67 -11.06
N LEU A 82 -24.18 -6.44 -10.21
CA LEU A 82 -23.53 -7.65 -10.65
C LEU A 82 -24.56 -8.72 -11.01
N GLN A 83 -24.25 -9.46 -12.06
CA GLN A 83 -24.98 -10.67 -12.43
C GLN A 83 -24.07 -11.85 -12.16
N CYS A 84 -24.34 -12.60 -11.11
CA CYS A 84 -23.57 -13.77 -10.73
C CYS A 84 -24.36 -15.03 -11.07
N GLN A 85 -23.65 -16.08 -11.51
CA GLN A 85 -24.26 -17.39 -11.71
C GLN A 85 -24.42 -18.06 -10.35
N SER A 86 -25.61 -18.60 -10.09
CA SER A 86 -25.94 -19.28 -8.83
C SER A 86 -25.23 -20.63 -8.64
N ASP A 87 -24.74 -21.23 -9.72
CA ASP A 87 -24.22 -22.61 -9.75
C ASP A 87 -22.68 -22.68 -9.69
N ALA A 88 -22.02 -21.57 -9.41
CA ALA A 88 -20.56 -21.53 -9.31
C ALA A 88 -20.06 -22.42 -8.18
N GLN A 89 -19.09 -23.30 -8.47
CA GLN A 89 -18.38 -24.06 -7.45
C GLN A 89 -17.75 -23.10 -6.45
N SER A 90 -18.05 -23.31 -5.19
CA SER A 90 -17.53 -22.46 -4.13
C SER A 90 -16.21 -23.04 -3.62
N ASN A 91 -15.09 -22.47 -4.06
CA ASN A 91 -13.76 -22.86 -3.62
C ASN A 91 -13.31 -21.94 -2.47
N ASN A 92 -12.50 -22.49 -1.57
CA ASN A 92 -11.78 -21.68 -0.61
C ASN A 92 -10.75 -20.79 -1.31
N VAL A 93 -10.59 -19.57 -0.84
CA VAL A 93 -9.66 -18.60 -1.40
C VAL A 93 -8.63 -18.19 -0.35
N LEU A 94 -7.36 -18.40 -0.66
CA LEU A 94 -6.23 -17.94 0.14
C LEU A 94 -5.35 -17.03 -0.71
N ILE A 95 -5.22 -15.77 -0.31
CA ILE A 95 -4.29 -14.82 -0.89
C ILE A 95 -3.10 -14.68 0.05
N ILE A 96 -1.91 -14.99 -0.42
CA ILE A 96 -0.65 -14.77 0.30
C ILE A 96 0.04 -13.59 -0.36
N LEU A 97 0.13 -12.48 0.35
CA LEU A 97 0.77 -11.26 -0.09
C LEU A 97 2.04 -11.04 0.71
N VAL A 98 3.18 -10.99 0.03
CA VAL A 98 4.48 -10.69 0.64
C VAL A 98 4.93 -9.33 0.12
N ASP A 99 5.00 -8.34 1.01
CA ASP A 99 5.42 -7.00 0.64
C ASP A 99 6.90 -6.96 0.29
N ALA A 100 7.30 -6.09 -0.62
CA ALA A 100 8.67 -5.91 -1.10
C ALA A 100 9.33 -7.19 -1.67
N LEU A 101 8.59 -8.27 -1.93
CA LEU A 101 9.14 -9.49 -2.51
C LEU A 101 9.54 -9.24 -3.98
N ARG A 102 10.80 -9.53 -4.27
CA ARG A 102 11.32 -9.47 -5.63
C ARG A 102 11.22 -10.84 -6.29
N PRO A 103 10.77 -10.94 -7.56
CA PRO A 103 10.62 -12.23 -8.25
C PRO A 103 11.90 -13.08 -8.26
N GLU A 104 13.07 -12.45 -8.37
CA GLU A 104 14.37 -13.13 -8.40
C GLU A 104 14.72 -13.85 -7.09
N MET A 105 14.07 -13.47 -5.98
CA MET A 105 14.28 -14.12 -4.69
C MET A 105 13.54 -15.46 -4.59
N VAL A 106 12.55 -15.70 -5.47
CA VAL A 106 11.80 -16.96 -5.48
C VAL A 106 12.58 -17.99 -6.30
N ASN A 107 13.53 -18.62 -5.63
CA ASN A 107 14.38 -19.67 -6.23
C ASN A 107 14.70 -20.75 -5.19
N ASP A 108 15.24 -21.88 -5.65
CA ASP A 108 15.52 -23.05 -4.80
C ASP A 108 16.53 -22.79 -3.67
N SER A 109 17.38 -21.79 -3.82
CA SER A 109 18.39 -21.43 -2.81
C SER A 109 17.83 -20.56 -1.68
N MET A 110 16.93 -19.63 -2.01
CA MET A 110 16.44 -18.62 -1.07
C MET A 110 15.04 -18.97 -0.51
N MET A 111 14.15 -19.43 -1.39
CA MET A 111 12.75 -19.74 -1.05
C MET A 111 12.35 -21.09 -1.68
N PRO A 112 12.92 -22.21 -1.25
CA PRO A 112 12.74 -23.52 -1.90
C PRO A 112 11.27 -23.96 -1.95
N ASN A 113 10.49 -23.72 -0.89
CA ASN A 113 9.08 -24.09 -0.86
C ASN A 113 8.24 -23.23 -1.81
N ALA A 114 8.51 -21.95 -1.91
CA ALA A 114 7.83 -21.06 -2.85
C ALA A 114 8.23 -21.38 -4.30
N SER A 115 9.52 -21.65 -4.55
CA SER A 115 10.01 -22.09 -5.86
C SER A 115 9.31 -23.37 -6.32
N LYS A 116 9.19 -24.36 -5.44
CA LYS A 116 8.45 -25.58 -5.74
C LYS A 116 6.99 -25.31 -6.07
N LEU A 117 6.31 -24.51 -5.25
CA LEU A 117 4.91 -24.13 -5.50
C LEU A 117 4.76 -23.42 -6.86
N PHE A 118 5.65 -22.52 -7.19
CA PHE A 118 5.64 -21.80 -8.47
C PHE A 118 5.85 -22.75 -9.66
N SER A 119 6.72 -23.77 -9.54
CA SER A 119 6.94 -24.74 -10.62
C SER A 119 5.71 -25.61 -10.92
N GLU A 120 4.78 -25.73 -9.97
CA GLU A 120 3.55 -26.51 -10.07
C GLU A 120 2.30 -25.62 -10.33
N SER A 121 2.48 -24.30 -10.50
CA SER A 121 1.39 -23.32 -10.55
C SER A 121 1.41 -22.50 -11.86
N ILE A 122 0.35 -21.71 -12.06
CA ILE A 122 0.29 -20.72 -13.14
C ILE A 122 1.05 -19.47 -12.69
N ASN A 123 2.10 -19.12 -13.40
CA ASN A 123 2.91 -17.94 -13.14
C ASN A 123 2.59 -16.80 -14.11
N PHE A 124 2.35 -15.61 -13.58
CA PHE A 124 2.11 -14.40 -14.37
C PHE A 124 3.38 -13.56 -14.40
N GLU A 125 4.19 -13.71 -15.44
CA GLU A 125 5.49 -13.02 -15.57
C GLU A 125 5.35 -11.52 -15.90
N ASN A 126 4.25 -11.11 -16.50
CA ASN A 126 3.98 -9.73 -16.92
C ASN A 126 2.89 -9.08 -16.06
N HIS A 127 2.93 -9.31 -14.75
CA HIS A 127 2.04 -8.67 -13.80
C HIS A 127 2.65 -7.37 -13.27
N PHE A 128 1.90 -6.28 -13.34
CA PHE A 128 2.33 -4.97 -12.87
C PHE A 128 1.46 -4.52 -11.69
N SER A 129 2.11 -3.96 -10.66
CA SER A 129 1.38 -3.35 -9.56
C SER A 129 0.63 -2.10 -10.03
N GLY A 130 -0.60 -1.92 -9.54
CA GLY A 130 -1.38 -0.71 -9.79
C GLY A 130 -0.93 0.52 -9.00
N GLY A 131 0.15 0.42 -8.22
CA GLY A 131 0.70 1.54 -7.46
C GLY A 131 2.10 1.25 -6.90
N THR A 132 2.78 2.30 -6.46
CA THR A 132 4.17 2.27 -5.97
C THR A 132 4.30 2.18 -4.45
N SER A 133 3.20 1.97 -3.74
CA SER A 133 3.19 1.70 -2.29
C SER A 133 2.23 0.56 -1.99
N SER A 134 2.45 -0.15 -0.88
CA SER A 134 1.63 -1.29 -0.44
C SER A 134 0.14 -0.97 -0.45
N ARG A 135 -0.26 0.16 0.11
CA ARG A 135 -1.64 0.64 0.12
C ARG A 135 -2.25 0.79 -1.28
N MET A 136 -1.49 1.35 -2.22
CA MET A 136 -1.94 1.58 -3.58
C MET A 136 -1.98 0.29 -4.41
N GLY A 137 -1.00 -0.59 -4.21
CA GLY A 137 -0.96 -1.93 -4.80
C GLY A 137 -2.13 -2.79 -4.31
N MET A 138 -2.37 -2.83 -3.00
CA MET A 138 -3.51 -3.55 -2.41
C MET A 138 -4.86 -3.00 -2.88
N PHE A 139 -4.99 -1.67 -3.01
CA PHE A 139 -6.19 -1.08 -3.58
C PHE A 139 -6.46 -1.63 -4.98
N SER A 140 -5.48 -1.57 -5.85
CA SER A 140 -5.66 -2.08 -7.23
C SER A 140 -5.93 -3.57 -7.27
N LEU A 141 -5.32 -4.36 -6.39
CA LEU A 141 -5.56 -5.80 -6.27
C LEU A 141 -7.02 -6.11 -5.93
N PHE A 142 -7.58 -5.44 -4.92
CA PHE A 142 -8.92 -5.76 -4.42
C PHE A 142 -10.05 -5.10 -5.19
N TYR A 143 -9.81 -3.94 -5.81
CA TYR A 143 -10.86 -3.22 -6.55
C TYR A 143 -10.79 -3.42 -8.06
N GLY A 144 -9.66 -3.90 -8.60
CA GLY A 144 -9.43 -3.96 -10.04
C GLY A 144 -9.40 -2.57 -10.70
N LEU A 145 -9.10 -1.52 -9.93
CA LEU A 145 -9.10 -0.12 -10.35
C LEU A 145 -7.71 0.50 -10.22
N PRO A 146 -7.39 1.52 -11.03
CA PRO A 146 -6.19 2.31 -10.82
C PRO A 146 -6.13 2.94 -9.42
N SER A 147 -4.96 2.94 -8.79
CA SER A 147 -4.77 3.43 -7.42
C SER A 147 -5.08 4.92 -7.22
N THR A 148 -5.20 5.69 -8.31
CA THR A 148 -5.62 7.10 -8.28
C THR A 148 -7.02 7.29 -7.69
N TYR A 149 -7.87 6.26 -7.74
CA TYR A 149 -9.21 6.28 -7.14
C TYR A 149 -9.21 5.98 -5.64
N TRP A 150 -8.10 5.53 -5.06
CA TRP A 150 -8.03 5.09 -3.67
C TRP A 150 -8.68 6.07 -2.68
N ARG A 151 -8.40 7.37 -2.84
CA ARG A 151 -8.87 8.41 -1.91
C ARG A 151 -10.39 8.46 -1.83
N VAL A 152 -11.07 8.40 -2.97
CA VAL A 152 -12.54 8.48 -3.03
C VAL A 152 -13.17 7.29 -2.31
N PHE A 153 -12.61 6.09 -2.49
CA PHE A 153 -13.10 4.88 -1.81
C PHE A 153 -12.83 4.90 -0.31
N HIS A 154 -11.64 5.35 0.10
CA HIS A 154 -11.27 5.51 1.50
C HIS A 154 -12.19 6.50 2.22
N ASP A 155 -12.44 7.65 1.63
CA ASP A 155 -13.21 8.72 2.26
C ASP A 155 -14.71 8.38 2.35
N ASN A 156 -15.20 7.55 1.44
CA ASN A 156 -16.56 7.02 1.46
C ASN A 156 -16.70 5.69 2.23
N LEU A 157 -15.64 5.17 2.84
CA LEU A 157 -15.61 3.87 3.52
C LEU A 157 -16.20 2.75 2.65
N LYS A 158 -15.96 2.81 1.33
CA LYS A 158 -16.58 1.91 0.37
C LYS A 158 -15.76 0.63 0.24
N PRO A 159 -16.29 -0.53 0.67
CA PRO A 159 -15.58 -1.81 0.56
C PRO A 159 -15.37 -2.20 -0.90
N SER A 160 -14.42 -3.12 -1.14
CA SER A 160 -14.27 -3.70 -2.45
C SER A 160 -15.42 -4.66 -2.73
N LEU A 161 -15.87 -4.65 -3.98
CA LEU A 161 -16.94 -5.53 -4.41
C LEU A 161 -16.58 -7.00 -4.28
N LEU A 162 -15.30 -7.34 -4.52
CA LEU A 162 -14.78 -8.69 -4.33
C LEU A 162 -15.03 -9.16 -2.88
N ILE A 163 -14.63 -8.38 -1.89
CA ILE A 163 -14.78 -8.74 -0.47
C ILE A 163 -16.24 -8.78 -0.06
N THR A 164 -17.04 -7.79 -0.50
CA THR A 164 -18.48 -7.76 -0.22
C THR A 164 -19.19 -9.02 -0.74
N MET A 165 -18.85 -9.47 -1.96
CA MET A 165 -19.45 -10.67 -2.53
C MET A 165 -19.11 -11.95 -1.75
N PHE A 166 -17.89 -12.09 -1.27
CA PHE A 166 -17.51 -13.25 -0.45
C PHE A 166 -18.25 -13.22 0.90
N ASP A 167 -18.34 -12.05 1.53
CA ASP A 167 -19.05 -11.87 2.80
C ASP A 167 -20.56 -12.18 2.65
N GLU A 168 -21.21 -11.61 1.64
CA GLU A 168 -22.64 -11.86 1.32
C GLU A 168 -22.91 -13.31 0.90
N SER A 169 -21.88 -14.03 0.40
CA SER A 169 -21.97 -15.46 0.03
C SER A 169 -21.67 -16.41 1.20
N ASN A 170 -21.68 -15.92 2.43
CA ASN A 170 -21.42 -16.67 3.66
C ASN A 170 -20.03 -17.31 3.73
N TYR A 171 -19.02 -16.68 3.14
CA TYR A 171 -17.64 -17.03 3.39
C TYR A 171 -17.18 -16.46 4.73
N ASP A 172 -16.31 -17.20 5.42
CA ASP A 172 -15.55 -16.67 6.54
C ASP A 172 -14.45 -15.76 5.98
N VAL A 173 -14.74 -14.45 5.91
CA VAL A 173 -13.81 -13.45 5.34
C VAL A 173 -12.90 -12.93 6.44
N GLN A 174 -11.60 -13.07 6.24
CA GLN A 174 -10.60 -12.60 7.18
C GLN A 174 -9.33 -12.08 6.51
N ALA A 175 -8.63 -11.21 7.21
CA ALA A 175 -7.33 -10.72 6.80
C ALA A 175 -6.38 -10.61 7.99
N ILE A 176 -5.22 -11.25 7.87
CA ILE A 176 -4.20 -11.34 8.92
C ILE A 176 -2.91 -10.74 8.37
N SER A 177 -2.36 -9.76 9.08
CA SER A 177 -1.14 -9.05 8.67
C SER A 177 -0.11 -9.00 9.79
N SER A 178 1.16 -9.14 9.46
CA SER A 178 2.25 -8.97 10.41
C SER A 178 2.35 -7.53 10.94
N SER A 179 2.22 -6.53 10.06
CA SER A 179 2.29 -5.11 10.42
C SER A 179 0.94 -4.49 10.82
N GLY A 180 -0.15 -5.25 10.66
CA GLY A 180 -1.52 -4.77 10.83
C GLY A 180 -2.09 -4.09 9.58
N LEU A 181 -3.42 -4.05 9.48
CA LEU A 181 -4.15 -3.54 8.33
C LEU A 181 -4.84 -2.19 8.58
N GLY A 182 -4.60 -1.60 9.76
CA GLY A 182 -4.95 -0.22 10.08
C GLY A 182 -4.02 0.78 9.38
N SER A 183 -3.75 1.93 10.00
CA SER A 183 -2.79 2.90 9.44
C SER A 183 -1.37 2.31 9.39
N PRO A 184 -0.61 2.44 8.28
CA PRO A 184 -0.90 3.26 7.09
C PRO A 184 -1.63 2.53 5.95
N ALA A 185 -1.84 1.21 6.02
CA ALA A 185 -2.50 0.43 4.97
C ALA A 185 -4.00 0.80 4.83
N VAL A 186 -4.68 1.05 5.96
CA VAL A 186 -6.09 1.45 6.09
C VAL A 186 -7.06 0.58 5.31
N LEU A 187 -6.83 -0.75 5.32
CA LEU A 187 -7.72 -1.71 4.66
C LEU A 187 -9.06 -1.87 5.39
N ASP A 188 -9.09 -1.56 6.68
CA ASP A 188 -10.30 -1.46 7.51
C ASP A 188 -11.28 -0.37 7.04
N ARG A 189 -10.77 0.61 6.30
CA ARG A 189 -11.55 1.72 5.76
C ARG A 189 -11.71 1.66 4.23
N THR A 190 -11.12 0.67 3.62
CA THR A 190 -11.17 0.43 2.18
C THR A 190 -11.62 -1.01 1.89
N ALA A 191 -10.80 -1.85 1.29
CA ALA A 191 -11.18 -3.15 0.76
C ALA A 191 -11.95 -4.03 1.75
N PHE A 192 -11.58 -4.01 3.02
CA PHE A 192 -12.20 -4.80 4.10
C PHE A 192 -13.08 -3.95 5.04
N ALA A 193 -13.59 -2.82 4.58
CA ALA A 193 -14.49 -2.00 5.38
C ALA A 193 -15.74 -2.82 5.78
N GLY A 194 -16.01 -2.88 7.08
CA GLY A 194 -17.12 -3.67 7.65
C GLY A 194 -16.76 -5.11 8.03
N ILE A 195 -15.60 -5.64 7.63
CA ILE A 195 -15.17 -6.99 8.02
C ILE A 195 -14.56 -6.97 9.43
N ALA A 196 -15.11 -7.83 10.31
CA ALA A 196 -14.69 -7.88 11.72
C ALA A 196 -13.37 -8.64 11.96
N LYS A 197 -13.09 -9.67 11.15
CA LYS A 197 -11.92 -10.56 11.33
C LYS A 197 -10.65 -10.01 10.65
N ILE A 198 -10.22 -8.82 11.05
CA ILE A 198 -8.97 -8.22 10.61
C ILE A 198 -8.16 -7.72 11.81
N ASN A 199 -6.83 -7.77 11.76
CA ASN A 199 -6.01 -7.13 12.78
C ASN A 199 -5.54 -5.75 12.31
N LEU A 200 -5.82 -4.73 13.14
CA LEU A 200 -5.48 -3.34 12.82
C LEU A 200 -4.05 -2.97 13.24
N LYS A 201 -3.49 -3.72 14.18
CA LYS A 201 -2.14 -3.52 14.75
C LYS A 201 -1.26 -4.72 14.47
N PRO A 202 0.07 -4.58 14.54
CA PRO A 202 0.99 -5.70 14.48
C PRO A 202 0.60 -6.82 15.46
N LEU A 203 0.88 -8.08 15.09
CA LEU A 203 0.51 -9.24 15.90
C LEU A 203 1.47 -9.52 17.04
N GLY A 204 2.70 -9.05 16.96
CA GLY A 204 3.76 -9.29 17.94
C GLY A 204 4.54 -8.04 18.28
N ASP A 205 5.46 -8.18 19.23
CA ASP A 205 6.30 -7.09 19.73
C ASP A 205 7.52 -6.81 18.84
N SER A 206 7.86 -7.73 17.94
CA SER A 206 8.89 -7.56 16.93
C SER A 206 8.38 -7.95 15.55
N GLU A 207 8.98 -7.41 14.50
CA GLU A 207 8.59 -7.66 13.12
C GLU A 207 8.77 -9.14 12.75
N THR A 208 9.88 -9.77 13.13
CA THR A 208 10.15 -11.19 12.90
C THR A 208 9.14 -12.11 13.62
N THR A 209 8.81 -11.79 14.87
CA THR A 209 7.79 -12.53 15.63
C THR A 209 6.43 -12.38 14.97
N SER A 210 6.09 -11.18 14.51
CA SER A 210 4.84 -10.89 13.84
C SER A 210 4.64 -11.68 12.55
N LEU A 211 5.69 -11.88 11.75
CA LEU A 211 5.64 -12.72 10.54
C LEU A 211 5.23 -14.16 10.85
N LYS A 212 5.83 -14.78 11.86
CA LYS A 212 5.49 -16.14 12.30
C LYS A 212 4.05 -16.21 12.78
N LEU A 213 3.61 -15.23 13.56
CA LEU A 213 2.27 -15.18 14.14
C LEU A 213 1.17 -15.10 13.09
N VAL A 214 1.41 -14.56 11.89
CA VAL A 214 0.45 -14.59 10.78
C VAL A 214 0.10 -16.03 10.44
N THR A 215 1.11 -16.86 10.21
CA THR A 215 0.93 -18.28 9.86
C THR A 215 0.30 -19.06 11.02
N ASP A 216 0.83 -18.92 12.23
CA ASP A 216 0.37 -19.66 13.42
C ASP A 216 -1.11 -19.33 13.71
N ARG A 217 -1.49 -18.07 13.61
CA ARG A 217 -2.88 -17.63 13.80
C ARG A 217 -3.79 -18.23 12.75
N TRP A 218 -3.42 -18.15 11.47
CA TRP A 218 -4.24 -18.71 10.40
C TRP A 218 -4.40 -20.21 10.52
N LEU A 219 -3.33 -20.96 10.80
CA LEU A 219 -3.40 -22.41 10.99
C LEU A 219 -4.29 -22.80 12.17
N LYS A 220 -4.28 -22.01 13.23
CA LYS A 220 -5.19 -22.23 14.38
C LYS A 220 -6.65 -21.99 13.96
N GLU A 221 -6.94 -20.91 13.26
CA GLU A 221 -8.29 -20.54 12.85
C GLU A 221 -8.88 -21.54 11.85
N ILE A 222 -8.13 -21.95 10.82
CA ILE A 222 -8.61 -22.91 9.83
C ILE A 222 -8.84 -24.31 10.42
N ASN A 223 -8.04 -24.72 11.40
CA ASN A 223 -8.26 -25.99 12.10
C ASN A 223 -9.51 -26.00 12.96
N GLN A 224 -9.96 -24.85 13.43
CA GLN A 224 -11.19 -24.68 14.20
C GLN A 224 -12.44 -24.61 13.32
N SER A 225 -12.31 -24.13 12.09
CA SER A 225 -13.42 -23.83 11.15
C SER A 225 -13.50 -24.84 9.99
N LYS A 226 -13.32 -26.14 10.25
CA LYS A 226 -13.14 -27.19 9.23
C LYS A 226 -14.24 -27.30 8.15
N GLU A 227 -15.41 -26.76 8.38
CA GLU A 227 -16.56 -26.91 7.47
C GLU A 227 -16.97 -25.60 6.78
N SER A 228 -16.40 -24.47 7.14
CA SER A 228 -16.76 -23.17 6.55
C SER A 228 -15.90 -22.85 5.35
N LYS A 229 -16.55 -22.33 4.31
CA LYS A 229 -15.85 -21.70 3.18
C LYS A 229 -15.14 -20.46 3.65
N PHE A 230 -13.91 -20.25 3.23
CA PHE A 230 -13.15 -19.09 3.66
C PHE A 230 -12.59 -18.28 2.48
N PHE A 231 -12.49 -16.98 2.71
CA PHE A 231 -11.64 -16.05 1.98
C PHE A 231 -10.64 -15.45 2.94
N THR A 232 -9.37 -15.73 2.78
CA THR A 232 -8.34 -15.28 3.70
C THR A 232 -7.25 -14.52 2.96
N LEU A 233 -6.89 -13.31 3.45
CA LEU A 233 -5.67 -12.61 3.13
C LEU A 233 -4.63 -12.83 4.23
N LEU A 234 -3.47 -13.38 3.87
CA LEU A 234 -2.28 -13.38 4.71
C LEU A 234 -1.29 -12.36 4.15
N HIS A 235 -1.01 -11.32 4.91
CA HIS A 235 -0.08 -10.27 4.54
C HIS A 235 1.17 -10.34 5.38
N TYR A 236 2.29 -10.59 4.73
CA TYR A 236 3.62 -10.61 5.30
C TYR A 236 4.34 -9.33 4.88
N ASP A 237 4.64 -8.49 5.86
CA ASP A 237 5.39 -7.24 5.70
C ASP A 237 6.74 -7.41 6.40
N PRO A 238 7.77 -7.89 5.68
CA PRO A 238 9.09 -8.13 6.28
C PRO A 238 9.79 -6.80 6.57
N PRO A 239 10.64 -6.75 7.62
CA PRO A 239 11.40 -5.55 7.95
C PRO A 239 12.35 -5.17 6.82
N ILE A 240 12.26 -3.93 6.37
CA ILE A 240 13.13 -3.41 5.31
C ILE A 240 14.50 -3.01 5.89
N ASN A 241 14.57 -2.68 7.20
CA ASN A 241 15.73 -2.05 7.84
C ASN A 241 16.39 -2.86 8.97
N GLU A 242 15.81 -3.96 9.42
CA GLU A 242 16.37 -4.78 10.50
C GLU A 242 17.09 -6.02 9.96
N VAL A 243 17.98 -5.82 9.02
CA VAL A 243 18.91 -6.88 8.67
C VAL A 243 20.01 -6.88 9.72
N ASN A 244 19.98 -7.85 10.62
CA ASN A 244 21.05 -8.08 11.58
C ASN A 244 22.38 -8.13 10.80
N PRO A 245 23.37 -7.25 11.06
CA PRO A 245 24.57 -7.15 10.21
C PRO A 245 25.32 -8.47 10.00
N THR A 246 25.17 -9.42 10.94
CA THR A 246 25.78 -10.75 10.87
C THR A 246 25.04 -11.71 9.93
N GLU A 247 23.72 -11.69 9.87
CA GLU A 247 22.95 -12.52 8.93
C GLU A 247 22.87 -11.88 7.54
N SER A 248 22.80 -10.54 7.48
CA SER A 248 22.81 -9.82 6.20
C SER A 248 24.12 -9.96 5.45
N SER A 249 25.25 -10.12 6.16
CA SER A 249 26.54 -10.27 5.50
C SER A 249 26.64 -11.57 4.69
N GLU A 250 26.01 -12.65 5.13
CA GLU A 250 25.95 -13.90 4.35
C GLU A 250 24.99 -13.84 3.16
N ILE A 251 23.82 -13.26 3.37
CA ILE A 251 22.81 -13.08 2.32
C ILE A 251 23.30 -12.05 1.30
N ASN A 252 23.81 -10.90 1.73
CA ASN A 252 24.40 -9.89 0.85
C ASN A 252 25.65 -10.42 0.12
N ASN A 253 26.51 -11.18 0.76
CA ASN A 253 27.67 -11.74 0.11
C ASN A 253 27.31 -12.82 -0.93
N ARG A 254 26.24 -13.56 -0.77
CA ARG A 254 25.69 -14.46 -1.80
C ARG A 254 25.08 -13.67 -2.96
N PHE A 255 24.37 -12.58 -2.65
CA PHE A 255 23.74 -11.72 -3.65
C PHE A 255 24.78 -10.96 -4.49
N LEU A 256 25.81 -10.42 -3.85
CA LEU A 256 26.89 -9.67 -4.50
C LEU A 256 27.85 -10.56 -5.32
N ARG A 257 27.92 -11.87 -5.03
CA ARG A 257 28.72 -12.79 -5.81
C ARG A 257 28.12 -13.20 -7.15
N ASN A 258 26.81 -13.11 -7.30
CA ASN A 258 26.10 -13.61 -8.48
C ASN A 258 25.58 -12.52 -9.42
N ASN A 259 25.65 -11.23 -9.05
CA ASN A 259 25.12 -10.14 -9.87
C ASN A 259 26.04 -8.92 -9.89
N ASP A 260 26.09 -8.26 -11.02
CA ASP A 260 26.90 -7.05 -11.25
C ASP A 260 26.51 -5.94 -10.24
N VAL A 261 27.48 -5.53 -9.44
CA VAL A 261 27.31 -4.61 -8.29
C VAL A 261 26.67 -3.26 -8.69
N SER A 262 26.87 -2.84 -9.95
CA SER A 262 26.33 -1.58 -10.46
C SER A 262 24.81 -1.55 -10.56
N HIS A 263 24.19 -2.66 -10.92
CA HIS A 263 22.74 -2.75 -11.08
C HIS A 263 22.00 -2.80 -9.71
N ASN A 264 22.62 -3.40 -8.71
CA ASN A 264 22.04 -3.54 -7.37
C ASN A 264 22.09 -2.25 -6.54
N LEU A 265 23.07 -1.36 -6.78
CA LEU A 265 23.17 -0.06 -6.12
C LEU A 265 22.11 0.95 -6.63
N GLU A 266 21.70 0.85 -7.89
CA GLU A 266 20.62 1.68 -8.41
C GLU A 266 19.24 1.27 -7.83
N VAL A 267 18.97 -0.02 -7.71
CA VAL A 267 17.70 -0.53 -7.18
C VAL A 267 17.55 -0.24 -5.69
N SER A 268 18.63 -0.30 -4.89
CA SER A 268 18.58 0.01 -3.46
C SER A 268 18.37 1.51 -3.14
N ARG A 269 18.51 2.41 -4.13
CA ARG A 269 18.24 3.84 -3.97
C ARG A 269 16.76 4.22 -4.21
N TYR A 270 15.96 3.30 -4.73
CA TYR A 270 14.54 3.52 -5.07
C TYR A 270 13.57 2.69 -4.21
N THR A 271 14.07 1.88 -3.29
CA THR A 271 13.31 1.24 -2.21
C THR A 271 13.56 1.97 -0.89
#